data_81dbb6599e42323dc644c5a2dfd6a612
#
_entry.id   81dbb6599e42323dc644c5a2dfd6a612
#
_cell.length_a   1.000
_cell.length_b   1.000
_cell.length_c   1.000
_cell.angle_alpha   90.00
_cell.angle_beta   90.00
_cell.angle_gamma   90.00
#
_symmetry.space_group_name_H-M   'P 1'
#
loop_
_entity.id
_entity.type
_entity.pdbx_description
1 polymer ?
#
loop_
_entity_poly.entity_id
_entity_poly.type
_entity_poly.pdbx_seq_one_letter_code
_entity_poly.pdbx_strand_id
1 'polypeptide(L)'
;MKIVHSGKCSQFGLVPADFVGVVPKVVVHEGDRVKAGEALFVNKKQTDVRFASPVSGTVSAVVRGDRRKVLCVVVDADAEQQYVDYGKKDVAALDGDAVKEALLEAGLFGYINQLPYAVSTTPNTTPKAIFVSALRDMPLSADFEYELEGNEVDFQTGLTALSKMAKTYLGVGAKQTAKALLDAKNVEINVFDGPCPAGNVGVQINNVCPVNKGETVWTVNPTTVIYIGRLFNKGIVDLKHLIAVAGSEVNAPAYTEVLVGQSVASVLDGQLKGEGHLRIINGNPLTGRHCSVNDYVGAHASELTVIPEGDDADEMFGWILPRTNDFSTSRSYFSWLFGKRKEYSLDARVKGGERHLIMSGEYDKVLPMDIYGEYLVKAIISGDIDKQEQLGIYEVSPEDFAVAEFVDSSKLELQKIVREGLDVLRKENA
;
A
#
# COMPACT_ATOMS: atom_id res chain seq x y z
N MET A 1 4.42 21.88 -8.15
CA MET A 1 3.60 21.57 -6.94
C MET A 1 4.39 21.96 -5.70
N LYS A 2 3.77 22.33 -4.60
CA LYS A 2 4.49 22.84 -3.43
C LYS A 2 4.82 21.67 -2.49
N ILE A 3 6.10 21.48 -2.15
CA ILE A 3 6.50 20.60 -1.05
C ILE A 3 6.34 21.40 0.24
N VAL A 4 5.57 20.89 1.16
CA VAL A 4 5.35 21.47 2.50
C VAL A 4 6.12 20.61 3.49
N HIS A 5 6.84 21.24 4.41
CA HIS A 5 7.51 20.49 5.46
C HIS A 5 6.49 20.13 6.55
N SER A 6 6.50 18.86 6.96
CA SER A 6 5.73 18.41 8.13
C SER A 6 6.17 19.13 9.40
N GLY A 7 5.27 19.21 10.38
CA GLY A 7 5.61 19.68 11.72
C GLY A 7 6.74 18.87 12.35
N LYS A 8 7.37 19.42 13.41
CA LYS A 8 8.38 18.65 14.17
C LYS A 8 7.71 17.42 14.77
N CYS A 9 8.27 16.26 14.46
CA CYS A 9 7.83 14.98 15.00
C CYS A 9 8.90 14.40 15.93
N SER A 10 8.51 14.06 17.14
CA SER A 10 9.39 13.41 18.12
C SER A 10 9.06 11.93 18.33
N GLN A 11 7.90 11.47 17.86
CA GLN A 11 7.45 10.08 18.04
C GLN A 11 7.19 9.41 16.71
N PHE A 12 7.70 8.19 16.59
CA PHE A 12 7.55 7.35 15.41
C PHE A 12 7.04 5.98 15.82
N GLY A 13 6.02 5.48 15.12
CA GLY A 13 5.40 4.20 15.43
C GLY A 13 5.48 3.24 14.25
N LEU A 14 6.09 2.07 14.45
CA LEU A 14 6.06 1.02 13.43
C LEU A 14 4.90 0.07 13.72
N VAL A 15 4.00 -0.06 12.74
CA VAL A 15 2.73 -0.79 12.86
C VAL A 15 2.86 -2.15 12.18
N PRO A 16 2.84 -3.28 12.93
CA PRO A 16 2.98 -4.61 12.32
C PRO A 16 1.85 -4.99 11.36
N ALA A 17 0.67 -4.37 11.50
CA ALA A 17 -0.48 -4.61 10.62
C ALA A 17 -0.28 -4.10 9.19
N ASP A 18 0.73 -3.26 8.94
CA ASP A 18 1.11 -2.82 7.61
C ASP A 18 1.77 -3.95 6.80
N PHE A 19 2.26 -4.98 7.47
CA PHE A 19 2.91 -6.14 6.89
C PHE A 19 1.97 -7.34 6.95
N VAL A 20 1.12 -7.47 5.96
CA VAL A 20 0.07 -8.51 5.91
C VAL A 20 0.69 -9.91 6.00
N GLY A 21 0.10 -10.79 6.82
CA GLY A 21 0.57 -12.17 7.01
C GLY A 21 1.73 -12.33 8.00
N VAL A 22 2.29 -11.23 8.53
CA VAL A 22 3.32 -11.24 9.56
C VAL A 22 2.68 -11.41 10.94
N VAL A 23 3.23 -12.33 11.72
CA VAL A 23 2.92 -12.47 13.15
C VAL A 23 4.08 -11.83 13.93
N PRO A 24 3.91 -10.63 14.50
CA PRO A 24 5.01 -9.91 15.10
C PRO A 24 5.47 -10.54 16.41
N LYS A 25 6.80 -10.70 16.55
CA LYS A 25 7.49 -10.97 17.82
C LYS A 25 8.39 -9.78 18.10
N VAL A 26 8.00 -8.95 19.07
CA VAL A 26 8.80 -7.79 19.50
C VAL A 26 10.11 -8.28 20.09
N VAL A 27 11.21 -7.64 19.73
CA VAL A 27 12.57 -7.98 20.16
C VAL A 27 13.21 -6.89 21.02
N VAL A 28 12.46 -5.85 21.33
CA VAL A 28 12.85 -4.72 22.18
C VAL A 28 11.88 -4.57 23.37
N HIS A 29 12.30 -3.81 24.39
CA HIS A 29 11.48 -3.49 25.56
C HIS A 29 11.33 -1.97 25.69
N GLU A 30 10.31 -1.53 26.40
CA GLU A 30 10.17 -0.13 26.78
C GLU A 30 11.39 0.33 27.59
N GLY A 31 11.96 1.46 27.21
CA GLY A 31 13.20 2.00 27.76
C GLY A 31 14.47 1.61 26.99
N ASP A 32 14.41 0.64 26.08
CA ASP A 32 15.59 0.28 25.28
C ASP A 32 15.98 1.40 24.31
N ARG A 33 17.29 1.58 24.15
CA ARG A 33 17.86 2.45 23.13
C ARG A 33 18.01 1.71 21.82
N VAL A 34 17.60 2.30 20.72
CA VAL A 34 17.71 1.73 19.39
C VAL A 34 18.32 2.73 18.41
N LYS A 35 19.04 2.23 17.42
CA LYS A 35 19.49 3.02 16.25
C LYS A 35 18.47 2.88 15.10
N ALA A 36 18.48 3.84 14.20
CA ALA A 36 17.78 3.68 12.93
C ALA A 36 18.36 2.48 12.16
N GLY A 37 17.50 1.56 11.74
CA GLY A 37 17.92 0.28 11.15
C GLY A 37 17.90 -0.90 12.12
N GLU A 38 17.92 -0.73 13.43
CA GLU A 38 17.80 -1.85 14.37
C GLU A 38 16.38 -2.45 14.36
N ALA A 39 16.28 -3.77 14.51
CA ALA A 39 15.01 -4.45 14.49
C ALA A 39 14.16 -4.14 15.71
N LEU A 40 12.91 -3.68 15.51
CA LEU A 40 11.90 -3.52 16.56
C LEU A 40 11.09 -4.79 16.80
N PHE A 41 10.77 -5.50 15.74
CA PHE A 41 10.13 -6.80 15.80
C PHE A 41 10.56 -7.67 14.61
N VAL A 42 10.29 -8.95 14.72
CA VAL A 42 10.56 -9.96 13.69
C VAL A 42 9.28 -10.75 13.40
N ASN A 43 9.21 -11.43 12.27
CA ASN A 43 8.13 -12.37 12.00
C ASN A 43 8.33 -13.62 12.88
N LYS A 44 7.38 -13.92 13.76
CA LYS A 44 7.45 -15.07 14.68
C LYS A 44 7.62 -16.41 13.96
N LYS A 45 7.06 -16.54 12.76
CA LYS A 45 7.14 -17.77 11.96
C LYS A 45 8.48 -17.89 11.22
N GLN A 46 9.17 -16.78 10.97
CA GLN A 46 10.42 -16.68 10.23
C GLN A 46 11.24 -15.54 10.82
N THR A 47 12.03 -15.85 11.85
CA THR A 47 12.71 -14.84 12.68
C THR A 47 13.80 -14.06 11.97
N ASP A 48 14.25 -14.53 10.80
CA ASP A 48 15.20 -13.81 9.96
C ASP A 48 14.57 -12.60 9.26
N VAL A 49 13.24 -12.60 9.11
CA VAL A 49 12.49 -11.44 8.59
C VAL A 49 12.30 -10.42 9.70
N ARG A 50 13.14 -9.38 9.65
CA ARG A 50 13.21 -8.29 10.61
C ARG A 50 12.46 -7.06 10.08
N PHE A 51 12.06 -6.17 11.00
CA PHE A 51 11.44 -4.89 10.69
C PHE A 51 12.16 -3.80 11.48
N ALA A 52 12.82 -2.91 10.74
CA ALA A 52 13.77 -1.96 11.28
C ALA A 52 13.10 -0.70 11.83
N SER A 53 13.68 -0.14 12.89
CA SER A 53 13.31 1.18 13.39
C SER A 53 13.61 2.26 12.34
N PRO A 54 12.64 3.15 12.06
CA PRO A 54 12.86 4.28 11.15
C PRO A 54 13.79 5.36 11.73
N VAL A 55 13.93 5.41 13.05
CA VAL A 55 14.67 6.45 13.77
C VAL A 55 15.54 5.85 14.87
N SER A 56 16.57 6.58 15.29
CA SER A 56 17.26 6.30 16.55
C SER A 56 16.55 7.00 17.72
N GLY A 57 16.53 6.35 18.86
CA GLY A 57 15.85 6.91 20.01
C GLY A 57 15.65 5.89 21.13
N THR A 58 14.66 6.17 21.97
CA THR A 58 14.24 5.30 23.07
C THR A 58 12.87 4.70 22.75
N VAL A 59 12.71 3.39 22.89
CA VAL A 59 11.40 2.74 22.77
C VAL A 59 10.53 3.21 23.92
N SER A 60 9.52 4.03 23.59
CA SER A 60 8.64 4.63 24.60
C SER A 60 7.43 3.76 24.93
N ALA A 61 6.93 2.97 23.96
CA ALA A 61 5.80 2.08 24.20
C ALA A 61 5.78 0.87 23.25
N VAL A 62 5.29 -0.24 23.76
CA VAL A 62 4.85 -1.40 22.96
C VAL A 62 3.33 -1.53 23.11
N VAL A 63 2.59 -0.86 22.22
CA VAL A 63 1.14 -0.80 22.30
C VAL A 63 0.54 -2.15 21.94
N ARG A 64 -0.34 -2.64 22.82
CA ARG A 64 -1.00 -3.93 22.67
C ARG A 64 -2.52 -3.76 22.73
N GLY A 65 -3.20 -4.45 21.85
CA GLY A 65 -4.65 -4.57 21.85
C GLY A 65 -5.13 -5.89 22.47
N ASP A 66 -6.33 -6.27 22.09
CA ASP A 66 -6.97 -7.50 22.54
C ASP A 66 -6.08 -8.74 22.34
N ARG A 67 -6.15 -9.67 23.29
CA ARG A 67 -5.34 -10.91 23.30
C ARG A 67 -3.85 -10.66 23.17
N ARG A 68 -3.36 -9.50 23.65
CA ARG A 68 -1.96 -9.07 23.59
C ARG A 68 -1.41 -8.90 22.16
N LYS A 69 -2.27 -8.71 21.15
CA LYS A 69 -1.85 -8.42 19.79
C LYS A 69 -1.01 -7.12 19.79
N VAL A 70 0.18 -7.17 19.21
CA VAL A 70 1.02 -5.97 19.06
C VAL A 70 0.38 -5.06 18.01
N LEU A 71 0.05 -3.85 18.38
CA LEU A 71 -0.55 -2.84 17.51
C LEU A 71 0.50 -1.89 16.95
N CYS A 72 1.44 -1.46 17.79
CA CYS A 72 2.50 -0.53 17.39
C CYS A 72 3.69 -0.65 18.35
N VAL A 73 4.89 -0.41 17.82
CA VAL A 73 6.09 -0.15 18.62
C VAL A 73 6.48 1.30 18.41
N VAL A 74 6.49 2.09 19.48
CA VAL A 74 6.72 3.54 19.44
C VAL A 74 8.13 3.87 19.91
N VAL A 75 8.80 4.74 19.17
CA VAL A 75 10.15 5.23 19.48
C VAL A 75 10.12 6.74 19.59
N ASP A 76 10.60 7.27 20.71
CA ASP A 76 10.88 8.69 20.90
C ASP A 76 12.22 9.00 20.28
N ALA A 77 12.20 9.78 19.20
CA ALA A 77 13.37 10.02 18.35
C ALA A 77 14.40 10.93 19.00
N ASP A 78 15.68 10.61 18.78
CA ASP A 78 16.79 11.50 19.13
C ASP A 78 16.80 12.75 18.22
N ALA A 79 17.35 13.84 18.74
CA ALA A 79 17.57 15.07 17.96
C ALA A 79 18.62 14.84 16.84
N GLU A 80 19.64 14.04 17.13
CA GLU A 80 20.67 13.63 16.19
C GLU A 80 20.52 12.13 15.93
N GLN A 81 20.24 11.76 14.69
CA GLN A 81 19.96 10.40 14.32
C GLN A 81 21.26 9.56 14.21
N GLN A 82 21.23 8.39 14.82
CA GLN A 82 22.29 7.36 14.72
C GLN A 82 21.79 6.18 13.91
N TYR A 83 22.56 5.78 12.92
CA TYR A 83 22.21 4.67 12.03
C TYR A 83 23.06 3.43 12.33
N VAL A 84 22.48 2.27 12.06
CA VAL A 84 23.28 1.05 11.92
C VAL A 84 24.04 1.17 10.59
N ASP A 85 25.34 0.94 10.63
CA ASP A 85 26.17 0.90 9.42
C ASP A 85 26.23 -0.55 8.88
N TYR A 86 25.55 -0.79 7.77
CA TYR A 86 25.58 -2.07 7.04
C TYR A 86 26.68 -2.13 5.98
N GLY A 87 27.42 -1.02 5.82
CA GLY A 87 28.46 -0.87 4.80
C GLY A 87 27.88 -0.67 3.39
N LYS A 88 28.52 0.23 2.65
CA LYS A 88 28.20 0.41 1.23
C LYS A 88 28.62 -0.81 0.44
N LYS A 89 27.76 -1.28 -0.48
CA LYS A 89 28.04 -2.47 -1.31
C LYS A 89 27.75 -2.14 -2.77
N ASP A 90 28.67 -2.50 -3.66
CA ASP A 90 28.40 -2.41 -5.10
C ASP A 90 27.50 -3.56 -5.53
N VAL A 91 26.25 -3.24 -5.83
CA VAL A 91 25.24 -4.23 -6.27
C VAL A 91 25.67 -4.97 -7.54
N ALA A 92 26.48 -4.36 -8.40
CA ALA A 92 26.96 -5.04 -9.61
C ALA A 92 27.81 -6.28 -9.29
N ALA A 93 28.54 -6.26 -8.17
CA ALA A 93 29.42 -7.33 -7.72
C ALA A 93 28.69 -8.41 -6.88
N LEU A 94 27.41 -8.19 -6.51
CA LEU A 94 26.65 -9.13 -5.67
C LEU A 94 25.88 -10.12 -6.55
N ASP A 95 25.66 -11.32 -5.99
CA ASP A 95 24.66 -12.27 -6.48
C ASP A 95 23.31 -12.10 -5.77
N GLY A 96 22.31 -12.88 -6.16
CA GLY A 96 20.96 -12.77 -5.61
C GLY A 96 20.86 -13.17 -4.14
N ASP A 97 21.67 -14.14 -3.69
CA ASP A 97 21.66 -14.60 -2.29
C ASP A 97 22.29 -13.54 -1.37
N ALA A 98 23.38 -12.91 -1.79
CA ALA A 98 24.00 -11.81 -1.03
C ALA A 98 23.10 -10.58 -0.94
N VAL A 99 22.33 -10.26 -1.99
CA VAL A 99 21.30 -9.20 -1.96
C VAL A 99 20.20 -9.56 -0.96
N LYS A 100 19.68 -10.79 -1.03
CA LYS A 100 18.63 -11.28 -0.12
C LYS A 100 19.08 -11.23 1.35
N GLU A 101 20.32 -11.69 1.65
CA GLU A 101 20.90 -11.64 2.99
C GLU A 101 21.01 -10.21 3.50
N ALA A 102 21.51 -9.28 2.68
CA ALA A 102 21.60 -7.87 3.04
C ALA A 102 20.22 -7.25 3.36
N LEU A 103 19.18 -7.60 2.60
CA LEU A 103 17.82 -7.13 2.86
C LEU A 103 17.21 -7.72 4.13
N LEU A 104 17.51 -8.99 4.45
CA LEU A 104 17.08 -9.65 5.70
C LEU A 104 17.77 -9.00 6.90
N GLU A 105 19.09 -8.78 6.82
CA GLU A 105 19.88 -8.16 7.87
C GLU A 105 19.41 -6.74 8.17
N ALA A 106 19.15 -5.94 7.13
CA ALA A 106 18.71 -4.55 7.21
C ALA A 106 17.22 -4.38 7.58
N GLY A 107 16.45 -5.47 7.66
CA GLY A 107 15.02 -5.40 7.97
C GLY A 107 14.14 -4.84 6.84
N LEU A 108 14.61 -4.88 5.59
CA LEU A 108 13.87 -4.43 4.41
C LEU A 108 13.19 -5.57 3.66
N PHE A 109 13.58 -6.82 3.90
CA PHE A 109 13.01 -7.97 3.20
C PHE A 109 11.51 -8.13 3.44
N GLY A 110 11.03 -7.80 4.63
CA GLY A 110 9.61 -7.84 4.99
C GLY A 110 8.72 -6.83 4.24
N TYR A 111 9.31 -5.84 3.55
CA TYR A 111 8.61 -4.90 2.68
C TYR A 111 8.27 -5.47 1.29
N ILE A 112 8.84 -6.63 0.95
CA ILE A 112 8.51 -7.37 -0.27
C ILE A 112 7.26 -8.19 0.00
N ASN A 113 6.27 -8.12 -0.89
CA ASN A 113 5.06 -8.92 -0.83
C ASN A 113 5.10 -10.04 -1.89
N GLN A 114 4.20 -10.99 -1.79
CA GLN A 114 4.07 -12.08 -2.76
C GLN A 114 2.63 -12.35 -3.18
N LEU A 115 2.45 -12.74 -4.43
CA LEU A 115 1.29 -13.46 -4.91
C LEU A 115 1.69 -14.95 -5.12
N PRO A 116 0.79 -15.88 -4.88
CA PRO A 116 -0.55 -15.70 -4.33
C PRO A 116 -0.53 -15.23 -2.87
N TYR A 117 -1.71 -14.94 -2.34
CA TYR A 117 -2.03 -14.55 -0.98
C TYR A 117 -1.87 -13.06 -0.63
N ALA A 118 -1.16 -12.25 -1.44
CA ALA A 118 -0.91 -10.82 -1.15
C ALA A 118 -0.45 -10.60 0.31
N VAL A 119 0.68 -11.19 0.67
CA VAL A 119 1.27 -11.13 2.02
C VAL A 119 2.76 -10.82 1.93
N SER A 120 3.33 -10.30 3.02
CA SER A 120 4.79 -10.15 3.15
C SER A 120 5.47 -11.50 2.89
N THR A 121 6.50 -11.48 2.04
CA THR A 121 7.20 -12.71 1.62
C THR A 121 8.12 -13.26 2.71
N THR A 122 8.55 -14.49 2.51
CA THR A 122 9.51 -15.17 3.39
C THR A 122 10.72 -15.66 2.57
N PRO A 123 11.90 -15.78 3.19
CA PRO A 123 13.11 -16.19 2.49
C PRO A 123 13.06 -17.61 1.90
N ASN A 124 12.06 -18.41 2.28
CA ASN A 124 11.89 -19.79 1.80
C ASN A 124 11.16 -19.86 0.45
N THR A 125 10.65 -18.75 -0.05
CA THR A 125 9.98 -18.70 -1.36
C THR A 125 10.97 -18.26 -2.42
N THR A 126 10.87 -18.88 -3.62
CA THR A 126 11.64 -18.48 -4.79
C THR A 126 10.68 -17.86 -5.80
N PRO A 127 10.82 -16.59 -6.16
CA PRO A 127 9.91 -15.96 -7.08
C PRO A 127 10.20 -16.37 -8.53
N LYS A 128 9.15 -16.59 -9.31
CA LYS A 128 9.20 -16.71 -10.79
C LYS A 128 9.63 -15.37 -11.41
N ALA A 129 9.14 -14.27 -10.81
CA ALA A 129 9.42 -12.90 -11.22
C ALA A 129 9.21 -11.93 -10.07
N ILE A 130 9.76 -10.71 -10.20
CA ILE A 130 9.52 -9.59 -9.30
C ILE A 130 8.85 -8.47 -10.08
N PHE A 131 7.78 -7.90 -9.55
CA PHE A 131 7.05 -6.79 -10.16
C PHE A 131 7.15 -5.53 -9.32
N VAL A 132 7.43 -4.41 -10.01
CA VAL A 132 7.41 -3.06 -9.45
C VAL A 132 6.46 -2.23 -10.29
N SER A 133 5.37 -1.72 -9.74
CA SER A 133 4.49 -0.77 -10.43
C SER A 133 4.84 0.65 -10.04
N ALA A 134 5.36 1.43 -11.01
CA ALA A 134 5.59 2.86 -10.85
C ALA A 134 4.37 3.71 -11.26
N LEU A 135 3.33 3.08 -11.80
CA LEU A 135 2.07 3.73 -12.11
C LEU A 135 1.15 3.70 -10.87
N ARG A 136 0.85 4.86 -10.34
CA ARG A 136 -0.14 5.05 -9.27
C ARG A 136 -1.33 5.80 -9.86
N ASP A 137 -2.44 5.11 -10.07
CA ASP A 137 -3.64 5.63 -10.74
C ASP A 137 -4.92 5.58 -9.89
N MET A 138 -4.79 5.16 -8.62
CA MET A 138 -5.89 5.23 -7.67
C MET A 138 -6.30 6.70 -7.40
N PRO A 139 -7.57 6.97 -7.09
CA PRO A 139 -8.00 8.34 -6.77
C PRO A 139 -7.19 8.96 -5.64
N LEU A 140 -6.72 10.19 -5.83
CA LEU A 140 -5.91 10.97 -4.89
C LEU A 140 -4.54 10.38 -4.57
N SER A 141 -4.09 9.34 -5.28
CA SER A 141 -2.76 8.77 -5.06
C SER A 141 -1.65 9.74 -5.46
N ALA A 142 -0.51 9.60 -4.78
CA ALA A 142 0.69 10.36 -5.09
C ALA A 142 1.27 9.96 -6.45
N ASP A 143 1.68 10.93 -7.25
CA ASP A 143 2.43 10.66 -8.47
C ASP A 143 3.87 10.27 -8.09
N PHE A 144 4.30 9.09 -8.50
CA PHE A 144 5.61 8.57 -8.18
C PHE A 144 6.76 9.35 -8.84
N GLU A 145 6.51 10.03 -9.96
CA GLU A 145 7.54 10.84 -10.63
C GLU A 145 8.05 11.97 -9.72
N TYR A 146 7.18 12.54 -8.86
CA TYR A 146 7.62 13.55 -7.86
C TYR A 146 8.48 12.95 -6.74
N GLU A 147 8.17 11.75 -6.29
CA GLU A 147 8.98 11.05 -5.29
C GLU A 147 10.33 10.62 -5.86
N LEU A 148 10.37 10.32 -7.16
CA LEU A 148 11.57 9.88 -7.86
C LEU A 148 12.58 11.01 -8.04
N GLU A 149 12.13 12.27 -8.09
CA GLU A 149 13.04 13.44 -8.23
C GLU A 149 14.10 13.46 -7.13
N GLY A 150 15.38 13.38 -7.52
CA GLY A 150 16.53 13.32 -6.61
C GLY A 150 16.80 11.93 -6.01
N ASN A 151 15.99 10.91 -6.32
CA ASN A 151 16.16 9.52 -5.88
C ASN A 151 16.46 8.56 -7.06
N GLU A 152 16.72 9.06 -8.26
CA GLU A 152 16.85 8.26 -9.49
C GLU A 152 17.98 7.23 -9.39
N VAL A 153 19.11 7.63 -8.77
CA VAL A 153 20.27 6.74 -8.58
C VAL A 153 19.93 5.62 -7.60
N ASP A 154 19.28 5.95 -6.49
CA ASP A 154 18.87 4.98 -5.49
C ASP A 154 17.82 4.02 -6.07
N PHE A 155 16.85 4.54 -6.83
CA PHE A 155 15.85 3.73 -7.52
C PHE A 155 16.49 2.73 -8.51
N GLN A 156 17.41 3.21 -9.37
CA GLN A 156 18.10 2.33 -10.32
C GLN A 156 18.96 1.27 -9.61
N THR A 157 19.62 1.62 -8.51
CA THR A 157 20.39 0.65 -7.70
C THR A 157 19.47 -0.39 -7.09
N GLY A 158 18.30 0.02 -6.58
CA GLY A 158 17.30 -0.90 -6.04
C GLY A 158 16.74 -1.86 -7.11
N LEU A 159 16.41 -1.36 -8.30
CA LEU A 159 15.99 -2.19 -9.42
C LEU A 159 17.07 -3.21 -9.81
N THR A 160 18.35 -2.79 -9.84
CA THR A 160 19.46 -3.67 -10.12
C THR A 160 19.62 -4.75 -9.04
N ALA A 161 19.41 -4.40 -7.76
CA ALA A 161 19.43 -5.38 -6.67
C ALA A 161 18.31 -6.42 -6.82
N LEU A 162 17.08 -5.99 -7.11
CA LEU A 162 15.97 -6.91 -7.34
C LEU A 162 16.22 -7.84 -8.53
N SER A 163 16.80 -7.33 -9.61
CA SER A 163 17.11 -8.12 -10.81
C SER A 163 18.15 -9.22 -10.59
N LYS A 164 18.94 -9.14 -9.50
CA LYS A 164 19.85 -10.21 -9.10
C LYS A 164 19.14 -11.39 -8.46
N MET A 165 17.98 -11.15 -7.84
CA MET A 165 17.20 -12.20 -7.18
C MET A 165 16.28 -12.95 -8.14
N ALA A 166 15.63 -12.23 -9.08
CA ALA A 166 14.80 -12.83 -10.13
C ALA A 166 14.58 -11.85 -11.29
N LYS A 167 14.02 -12.35 -12.40
CA LYS A 167 13.58 -11.49 -13.51
C LYS A 167 12.63 -10.42 -12.98
N THR A 168 12.97 -9.15 -13.22
CA THR A 168 12.24 -8.01 -12.66
C THR A 168 11.54 -7.25 -13.77
N TYR A 169 10.24 -6.98 -13.56
CA TYR A 169 9.38 -6.18 -14.43
C TYR A 169 9.10 -4.85 -13.77
N LEU A 170 9.18 -3.77 -14.56
CA LEU A 170 8.81 -2.42 -14.15
C LEU A 170 7.59 -1.97 -14.95
N GLY A 171 6.46 -1.80 -14.28
CA GLY A 171 5.24 -1.25 -14.87
C GLY A 171 5.26 0.27 -14.81
N VAL A 172 5.09 0.91 -15.97
CA VAL A 172 5.04 2.37 -16.12
C VAL A 172 3.77 2.79 -16.85
N GLY A 173 3.28 3.98 -16.61
CA GLY A 173 2.13 4.54 -17.31
C GLY A 173 2.54 5.19 -18.65
N ALA A 174 1.69 5.08 -19.66
CA ALA A 174 1.93 5.67 -20.98
C ALA A 174 2.14 7.19 -20.98
N LYS A 175 1.72 7.87 -19.91
CA LYS A 175 1.86 9.33 -19.75
C LYS A 175 3.04 9.74 -18.87
N GLN A 176 3.74 8.81 -18.26
CA GLN A 176 4.92 9.10 -17.45
C GLN A 176 6.10 9.49 -18.35
N THR A 177 6.91 10.42 -17.89
CA THR A 177 7.96 11.08 -18.68
C THR A 177 9.34 10.98 -18.07
N ALA A 178 9.45 10.55 -16.81
CA ALA A 178 10.72 10.47 -16.11
C ALA A 178 11.66 9.46 -16.77
N LYS A 179 12.83 9.92 -17.19
CA LYS A 179 13.84 9.08 -17.84
C LYS A 179 14.31 7.91 -16.97
N ALA A 180 14.33 8.09 -15.64
CA ALA A 180 14.69 7.03 -14.71
C ALA A 180 13.70 5.86 -14.74
N LEU A 181 12.46 6.08 -15.20
CA LEU A 181 11.47 5.01 -15.44
C LEU A 181 11.59 4.43 -16.84
N LEU A 182 11.65 5.31 -17.85
CA LEU A 182 11.58 4.90 -19.26
C LEU A 182 12.88 4.27 -19.78
N ASP A 183 14.03 4.64 -19.18
CA ASP A 183 15.37 4.15 -19.53
C ASP A 183 15.96 3.25 -18.43
N ALA A 184 15.13 2.72 -17.51
CA ALA A 184 15.58 1.86 -16.40
C ALA A 184 16.32 0.63 -16.93
N LYS A 185 17.44 0.29 -16.27
CA LYS A 185 18.32 -0.81 -16.69
C LYS A 185 18.13 -2.04 -15.81
N ASN A 186 18.47 -3.21 -16.37
CA ASN A 186 18.40 -4.52 -15.72
C ASN A 186 16.98 -5.00 -15.38
N VAL A 187 15.97 -4.36 -15.95
CA VAL A 187 14.55 -4.71 -15.79
C VAL A 187 13.85 -4.71 -17.15
N GLU A 188 12.75 -5.41 -17.26
CA GLU A 188 11.87 -5.35 -18.42
C GLU A 188 10.77 -4.32 -18.15
N ILE A 189 10.72 -3.28 -18.98
CA ILE A 189 9.75 -2.19 -18.83
C ILE A 189 8.49 -2.54 -19.60
N ASN A 190 7.34 -2.48 -18.93
CA ASN A 190 6.02 -2.67 -19.52
C ASN A 190 5.20 -1.39 -19.37
N VAL A 191 4.67 -0.90 -20.48
CA VAL A 191 3.88 0.34 -20.52
C VAL A 191 2.40 -0.02 -20.43
N PHE A 192 1.71 0.57 -19.47
CA PHE A 192 0.28 0.40 -19.27
C PHE A 192 -0.46 1.69 -19.63
N ASP A 193 -1.52 1.55 -20.41
CA ASP A 193 -2.42 2.65 -20.80
C ASP A 193 -3.86 2.22 -20.52
N GLY A 194 -4.55 3.00 -19.70
CA GLY A 194 -5.93 2.72 -19.31
C GLY A 194 -6.35 3.53 -18.08
N PRO A 195 -7.63 3.42 -17.71
CA PRO A 195 -8.12 3.98 -16.46
C PRO A 195 -7.68 3.12 -15.27
N CYS A 196 -7.80 3.66 -14.06
CA CYS A 196 -7.72 2.89 -12.82
C CYS A 196 -8.62 1.63 -12.93
N PRO A 197 -8.11 0.45 -12.58
CA PRO A 197 -6.89 0.15 -11.82
C PRO A 197 -5.69 -0.37 -12.66
N ALA A 198 -5.36 0.25 -13.79
CA ALA A 198 -4.21 -0.15 -14.62
C ALA A 198 -2.87 -0.11 -13.85
N GLY A 199 -2.78 0.72 -12.80
CA GLY A 199 -1.64 0.84 -11.91
C GLY A 199 -1.50 -0.27 -10.87
N ASN A 200 -2.55 -1.07 -10.64
CA ASN A 200 -2.46 -2.17 -9.67
C ASN A 200 -1.48 -3.23 -10.15
N VAL A 201 -0.59 -3.62 -9.26
CA VAL A 201 0.44 -4.62 -9.59
C VAL A 201 -0.17 -5.98 -9.92
N GLY A 202 -1.30 -6.36 -9.30
CA GLY A 202 -2.04 -7.58 -9.63
C GLY A 202 -2.55 -7.59 -11.07
N VAL A 203 -3.10 -6.46 -11.54
CA VAL A 203 -3.53 -6.28 -12.94
C VAL A 203 -2.33 -6.43 -13.89
N GLN A 204 -1.20 -5.81 -13.55
CA GLN A 204 0.01 -5.90 -14.36
C GLN A 204 0.57 -7.33 -14.42
N ILE A 205 0.57 -8.04 -13.31
CA ILE A 205 1.00 -9.46 -13.23
C ILE A 205 0.10 -10.34 -14.10
N ASN A 206 -1.22 -10.20 -13.96
CA ASN A 206 -2.18 -10.99 -14.75
C ASN A 206 -1.97 -10.83 -16.26
N ASN A 207 -1.65 -9.61 -16.72
CA ASN A 207 -1.44 -9.33 -18.13
C ASN A 207 -0.05 -9.73 -18.67
N VAL A 208 1.00 -9.76 -17.82
CA VAL A 208 2.40 -9.98 -18.27
C VAL A 208 2.92 -11.35 -17.90
N CYS A 209 2.65 -11.83 -16.69
CA CYS A 209 3.17 -13.09 -16.17
C CYS A 209 2.22 -13.67 -15.10
N PRO A 210 1.05 -14.18 -15.51
CA PRO A 210 0.02 -14.72 -14.62
C PRO A 210 0.59 -15.77 -13.66
N VAL A 211 -0.01 -15.87 -12.48
CA VAL A 211 0.43 -16.75 -11.38
C VAL A 211 -0.44 -18.00 -11.34
N ASN A 212 0.15 -19.17 -11.53
CA ASN A 212 -0.54 -20.44 -11.41
C ASN A 212 -0.32 -21.10 -10.04
N LYS A 213 -1.09 -22.15 -9.75
CA LYS A 213 -0.91 -22.96 -8.54
C LYS A 213 0.54 -23.47 -8.44
N GLY A 214 1.18 -23.25 -7.31
CA GLY A 214 2.57 -23.63 -7.04
C GLY A 214 3.62 -22.64 -7.52
N GLU A 215 3.23 -21.59 -8.23
CA GLU A 215 4.11 -20.47 -8.59
C GLU A 215 4.04 -19.34 -7.58
N THR A 216 5.10 -18.55 -7.48
CA THR A 216 5.17 -17.36 -6.63
C THR A 216 5.76 -16.21 -7.43
N VAL A 217 5.15 -15.02 -7.31
CA VAL A 217 5.67 -13.76 -7.84
C VAL A 217 5.82 -12.79 -6.68
N TRP A 218 6.92 -12.07 -6.64
CA TRP A 218 7.11 -11.02 -5.64
C TRP A 218 6.68 -9.67 -6.18
N THR A 219 6.16 -8.84 -5.29
CA THR A 219 5.76 -7.45 -5.60
C THR A 219 6.48 -6.50 -4.67
N VAL A 220 6.99 -5.41 -5.20
CA VAL A 220 7.73 -4.40 -4.44
C VAL A 220 7.18 -3.02 -4.77
N ASN A 221 6.81 -2.26 -3.72
CA ASN A 221 6.39 -0.88 -3.90
C ASN A 221 7.59 -0.05 -4.43
N PRO A 222 7.40 0.86 -5.40
CA PRO A 222 8.49 1.65 -5.98
C PRO A 222 9.23 2.51 -4.94
N THR A 223 8.56 2.99 -3.89
CA THR A 223 9.20 3.64 -2.73
C THR A 223 10.17 2.69 -2.02
N THR A 224 9.80 1.42 -1.84
CA THR A 224 10.68 0.40 -1.22
C THR A 224 11.92 0.14 -2.10
N VAL A 225 11.80 0.23 -3.42
CA VAL A 225 12.96 0.13 -4.32
C VAL A 225 13.98 1.24 -4.03
N ILE A 226 13.52 2.46 -3.73
CA ILE A 226 14.39 3.56 -3.30
C ILE A 226 15.09 3.22 -1.97
N TYR A 227 14.37 2.66 -0.99
CA TYR A 227 14.98 2.24 0.29
C TYR A 227 16.06 1.18 0.10
N ILE A 228 15.78 0.20 -0.76
CA ILE A 228 16.76 -0.85 -1.13
C ILE A 228 18.01 -0.21 -1.75
N GLY A 229 17.83 0.72 -2.68
CA GLY A 229 18.96 1.43 -3.30
C GLY A 229 19.80 2.23 -2.30
N ARG A 230 19.15 2.93 -1.38
CA ARG A 230 19.83 3.68 -0.31
C ARG A 230 20.64 2.77 0.61
N LEU A 231 20.13 1.57 0.93
CA LEU A 231 20.89 0.59 1.71
C LEU A 231 22.23 0.28 1.04
N PHE A 232 22.25 0.00 -0.25
CA PHE A 232 23.50 -0.32 -0.95
C PHE A 232 24.38 0.90 -1.20
N ASN A 233 23.80 2.04 -1.58
CA ASN A 233 24.55 3.26 -1.90
C ASN A 233 25.08 3.99 -0.67
N LYS A 234 24.30 4.00 0.43
CA LYS A 234 24.64 4.73 1.65
C LYS A 234 25.12 3.83 2.79
N GLY A 235 24.79 2.53 2.77
CA GLY A 235 25.08 1.56 3.83
C GLY A 235 24.17 1.69 5.05
N ILE A 236 23.03 2.38 4.95
CA ILE A 236 22.10 2.62 6.05
C ILE A 236 20.66 2.36 5.61
N VAL A 237 19.78 2.11 6.56
CA VAL A 237 18.33 2.08 6.35
C VAL A 237 17.78 3.51 6.47
N ASP A 238 17.39 4.09 5.36
CA ASP A 238 16.81 5.43 5.26
C ASP A 238 15.40 5.31 4.68
N LEU A 239 14.38 5.34 5.54
CA LEU A 239 12.97 5.14 5.21
C LEU A 239 12.21 6.46 4.94
N LYS A 240 12.95 7.50 4.58
CA LYS A 240 12.42 8.80 4.22
C LYS A 240 11.80 8.75 2.82
N HIS A 241 10.60 9.29 2.67
CA HIS A 241 9.89 9.31 1.40
C HIS A 241 8.94 10.50 1.30
N LEU A 242 8.38 10.70 0.12
CA LEU A 242 7.42 11.76 -0.17
C LEU A 242 6.02 11.15 -0.20
N ILE A 243 5.07 11.77 0.52
CA ILE A 243 3.64 11.41 0.47
C ILE A 243 2.81 12.59 -0.04
N ALA A 244 1.67 12.29 -0.66
CA ALA A 244 0.66 13.30 -0.93
C ALA A 244 -0.27 13.46 0.27
N VAL A 245 -0.55 14.70 0.67
CA VAL A 245 -1.64 15.03 1.60
C VAL A 245 -2.77 15.61 0.76
N ALA A 246 -3.89 14.88 0.65
CA ALA A 246 -4.96 15.18 -0.28
C ALA A 246 -6.35 14.93 0.32
N GLY A 247 -7.39 15.33 -0.40
CA GLY A 247 -8.78 15.18 0.02
C GLY A 247 -9.51 16.50 0.11
N SER A 248 -10.86 16.43 0.15
CA SER A 248 -11.71 17.63 0.18
C SER A 248 -11.54 18.46 1.44
N GLU A 249 -11.08 17.87 2.53
CA GLU A 249 -10.92 18.52 3.83
C GLU A 249 -9.49 19.01 4.12
N VAL A 250 -8.60 18.91 3.12
CA VAL A 250 -7.24 19.48 3.19
C VAL A 250 -7.26 20.93 2.65
N ASN A 251 -6.66 21.87 3.40
CA ASN A 251 -6.61 23.29 3.03
C ASN A 251 -5.91 23.52 1.69
N ALA A 252 -4.74 22.92 1.53
CA ALA A 252 -3.92 23.03 0.33
C ALA A 252 -3.24 21.67 0.06
N PRO A 253 -3.83 20.86 -0.82
CA PRO A 253 -3.21 19.58 -1.20
C PRO A 253 -1.75 19.77 -1.64
N ALA A 254 -0.84 19.00 -1.06
CA ALA A 254 0.60 19.16 -1.28
C ALA A 254 1.34 17.84 -1.05
N TYR A 255 2.58 17.79 -1.52
CA TYR A 255 3.51 16.73 -1.15
C TYR A 255 4.26 17.10 0.13
N THR A 256 4.48 16.12 0.98
CA THR A 256 5.16 16.27 2.26
C THR A 256 6.19 15.16 2.42
N GLU A 257 7.41 15.54 2.80
CA GLU A 257 8.45 14.59 3.13
C GLU A 257 8.24 14.04 4.53
N VAL A 258 8.22 12.72 4.67
CA VAL A 258 7.99 12.01 5.92
C VAL A 258 8.97 10.86 6.09
N LEU A 259 9.09 10.37 7.32
CA LEU A 259 9.66 9.07 7.65
C LEU A 259 8.55 8.06 7.90
N VAL A 260 8.76 6.81 7.55
CA VAL A 260 7.85 5.71 7.93
C VAL A 260 7.55 5.79 9.43
N GLY A 261 6.29 5.65 9.80
CA GLY A 261 5.88 5.71 11.20
C GLY A 261 5.82 7.11 11.81
N GLN A 262 5.96 8.18 11.03
CA GLN A 262 5.77 9.54 11.52
C GLN A 262 4.35 9.75 12.04
N SER A 263 4.16 10.52 13.12
CA SER A 263 2.83 10.83 13.65
C SER A 263 1.95 11.53 12.62
N VAL A 264 0.73 11.03 12.41
CA VAL A 264 -0.28 11.63 11.51
C VAL A 264 -0.59 13.07 11.93
N ALA A 265 -0.68 13.33 13.25
CA ALA A 265 -0.88 14.68 13.77
C ALA A 265 0.18 15.67 13.27
N SER A 266 1.45 15.27 13.23
CA SER A 266 2.55 16.15 12.78
C SER A 266 2.51 16.41 11.26
N VAL A 267 1.97 15.48 10.49
CA VAL A 267 1.82 15.63 9.03
C VAL A 267 0.63 16.53 8.70
N LEU A 268 -0.47 16.41 9.44
CA LEU A 268 -1.71 17.16 9.20
C LEU A 268 -1.76 18.51 9.95
N ASP A 269 -0.72 18.87 10.70
CA ASP A 269 -0.68 20.12 11.46
C ASP A 269 -0.90 21.35 10.55
N GLY A 270 -1.94 22.13 10.84
CA GLY A 270 -2.36 23.27 10.06
C GLY A 270 -2.88 22.95 8.63
N GLN A 271 -3.04 21.69 8.27
CA GLN A 271 -3.48 21.27 6.93
C GLN A 271 -5.00 21.10 6.79
N LEU A 272 -5.74 20.97 7.88
CA LEU A 272 -7.17 20.67 7.87
C LEU A 272 -8.03 21.93 7.75
N LYS A 273 -9.15 21.84 7.01
CA LYS A 273 -10.07 22.96 6.75
C LYS A 273 -10.95 23.33 7.94
N GLY A 274 -11.19 22.44 8.86
CA GLY A 274 -12.10 22.67 9.97
C GLY A 274 -12.03 21.62 11.07
N GLU A 275 -12.92 21.78 12.07
CA GLU A 275 -13.05 20.88 13.23
C GLU A 275 -14.18 19.85 13.05
N GLY A 276 -14.65 19.63 11.82
CA GLY A 276 -15.70 18.64 11.52
C GLY A 276 -15.27 17.21 11.82
N HIS A 277 -16.24 16.29 11.85
CA HIS A 277 -15.93 14.86 11.95
C HIS A 277 -15.34 14.38 10.61
N LEU A 278 -14.05 14.08 10.63
CA LEU A 278 -13.25 13.79 9.45
C LEU A 278 -12.84 12.32 9.41
N ARG A 279 -12.86 11.75 8.22
CA ARG A 279 -12.26 10.46 7.90
C ARG A 279 -10.85 10.68 7.43
N ILE A 280 -9.87 10.32 8.26
CA ILE A 280 -8.45 10.29 7.88
C ILE A 280 -8.13 8.88 7.40
N ILE A 281 -7.52 8.80 6.22
CA ILE A 281 -7.20 7.53 5.55
C ILE A 281 -5.69 7.48 5.30
N ASN A 282 -5.05 6.46 5.82
CA ASN A 282 -3.66 6.12 5.53
C ASN A 282 -3.62 5.37 4.20
N GLY A 283 -3.35 6.09 3.11
CA GLY A 283 -3.49 5.65 1.73
C GLY A 283 -4.60 6.39 0.96
N ASN A 284 -5.00 5.84 -0.18
CA ASN A 284 -6.06 6.39 -1.03
C ASN A 284 -7.47 6.00 -0.54
N PRO A 285 -8.53 6.64 -1.04
CA PRO A 285 -9.90 6.40 -0.55
C PRO A 285 -10.44 4.99 -0.81
N LEU A 286 -9.86 4.23 -1.75
CA LEU A 286 -10.38 2.92 -2.16
C LEU A 286 -9.68 1.75 -1.43
N THR A 287 -8.37 1.84 -1.21
CA THR A 287 -7.58 0.74 -0.60
C THR A 287 -6.94 1.12 0.73
N GLY A 288 -6.98 2.40 1.10
CA GLY A 288 -6.38 2.89 2.32
C GLY A 288 -7.12 2.44 3.59
N ARG A 289 -6.43 2.57 4.72
CA ARG A 289 -6.98 2.19 6.02
C ARG A 289 -7.35 3.44 6.83
N HIS A 290 -8.53 3.42 7.43
CA HIS A 290 -8.94 4.45 8.40
C HIS A 290 -7.90 4.57 9.53
N CYS A 291 -7.53 5.78 9.87
CA CYS A 291 -6.66 6.10 11.00
C CYS A 291 -7.15 7.35 11.72
N SER A 292 -6.67 7.54 12.93
CA SER A 292 -6.87 8.74 13.73
C SER A 292 -5.66 9.68 13.64
N VAL A 293 -5.80 10.89 14.14
CA VAL A 293 -4.68 11.85 14.28
C VAL A 293 -3.57 11.33 15.20
N ASN A 294 -3.90 10.42 16.11
CA ASN A 294 -2.96 9.83 17.05
C ASN A 294 -2.23 8.60 16.52
N ASP A 295 -2.56 8.17 15.30
CA ASP A 295 -1.90 7.06 14.62
C ASP A 295 -0.64 7.53 13.87
N TYR A 296 -0.02 6.60 13.15
CA TYR A 296 1.24 6.78 12.46
C TYR A 296 1.09 6.53 10.97
N VAL A 297 1.91 7.22 10.16
CA VAL A 297 2.00 6.99 8.71
C VAL A 297 2.46 5.55 8.45
N GLY A 298 1.69 4.83 7.66
CA GLY A 298 1.94 3.42 7.37
C GLY A 298 3.22 3.17 6.58
N ALA A 299 3.77 1.99 6.74
CA ALA A 299 5.03 1.59 6.10
C ALA A 299 4.99 1.58 4.56
N HIS A 300 3.80 1.45 3.98
CA HIS A 300 3.58 1.44 2.53
C HIS A 300 2.74 2.62 2.03
N ALA A 301 2.43 3.58 2.91
CA ALA A 301 1.61 4.73 2.54
C ALA A 301 2.35 5.67 1.59
N SER A 302 1.72 6.00 0.49
CA SER A 302 2.15 7.03 -0.45
C SER A 302 1.32 8.31 -0.35
N GLU A 303 0.19 8.26 0.36
CA GLU A 303 -0.69 9.39 0.62
C GLU A 303 -1.37 9.30 1.99
N LEU A 304 -1.78 10.47 2.50
CA LEU A 304 -2.80 10.64 3.53
C LEU A 304 -3.98 11.37 2.91
N THR A 305 -5.15 10.74 2.96
CA THR A 305 -6.39 11.30 2.41
C THR A 305 -7.32 11.74 3.54
N VAL A 306 -7.87 12.95 3.44
CA VAL A 306 -8.84 13.46 4.42
C VAL A 306 -10.13 13.89 3.73
N ILE A 307 -11.23 13.23 4.10
CA ILE A 307 -12.57 13.48 3.57
C ILE A 307 -13.57 13.63 4.73
N PRO A 308 -14.79 14.16 4.51
CA PRO A 308 -15.83 14.18 5.54
C PRO A 308 -16.23 12.75 5.94
N GLU A 309 -16.46 12.50 7.23
CA GLU A 309 -17.11 11.26 7.68
C GLU A 309 -18.54 11.17 7.18
N GLY A 310 -19.27 12.29 7.21
CA GLY A 310 -20.61 12.43 6.65
C GLY A 310 -21.72 11.91 7.56
N ASP A 311 -21.45 11.65 8.84
CA ASP A 311 -22.42 11.17 9.83
C ASP A 311 -23.32 12.27 10.40
N ASP A 312 -23.01 13.55 10.13
CA ASP A 312 -23.78 14.73 10.51
C ASP A 312 -24.84 15.15 9.47
N ALA A 313 -24.96 14.41 8.38
CA ALA A 313 -25.91 14.72 7.31
C ALA A 313 -27.29 14.10 7.56
N ASP A 314 -28.14 14.83 8.29
CA ASP A 314 -29.56 14.51 8.45
C ASP A 314 -30.34 14.87 7.16
N GLU A 315 -30.64 13.88 6.34
CA GLU A 315 -31.41 14.03 5.12
C GLU A 315 -32.86 13.52 5.29
N MET A 316 -33.77 14.40 5.70
CA MET A 316 -35.18 14.05 5.67
C MET A 316 -35.62 13.86 4.21
N PHE A 317 -36.17 12.67 3.86
CA PHE A 317 -36.58 12.29 2.49
C PHE A 317 -35.42 12.27 1.48
N GLY A 318 -34.18 12.02 1.91
CA GLY A 318 -32.96 12.01 1.07
C GLY A 318 -33.06 11.13 -0.19
N TRP A 319 -33.92 10.10 -0.18
CA TRP A 319 -34.15 9.20 -1.32
C TRP A 319 -34.98 9.86 -2.48
N ILE A 320 -35.68 10.96 -2.23
CA ILE A 320 -36.44 11.74 -3.25
C ILE A 320 -35.62 12.90 -3.81
N LEU A 321 -34.56 13.33 -3.11
CA LEU A 321 -33.79 14.51 -3.51
C LEU A 321 -33.11 14.29 -4.87
N PRO A 322 -33.13 15.32 -5.76
CA PRO A 322 -32.50 15.23 -7.09
C PRO A 322 -31.00 15.04 -7.09
N ARG A 323 -30.33 15.29 -5.96
CA ARG A 323 -28.88 15.06 -5.71
C ARG A 323 -28.00 15.52 -6.88
N THR A 324 -28.18 16.76 -7.30
CA THR A 324 -27.48 17.36 -8.44
C THR A 324 -25.97 17.52 -8.20
N ASN A 325 -25.53 17.42 -6.95
CA ASN A 325 -24.15 17.56 -6.53
C ASN A 325 -23.49 16.25 -6.09
N ASP A 326 -24.22 15.15 -6.09
CA ASP A 326 -23.72 13.85 -5.65
C ASP A 326 -23.25 13.00 -6.83
N PHE A 327 -22.19 12.24 -6.64
CA PHE A 327 -21.70 11.28 -7.64
C PHE A 327 -22.65 10.07 -7.74
N SER A 328 -22.86 9.57 -8.95
CA SER A 328 -23.63 8.35 -9.19
C SER A 328 -23.03 7.53 -10.33
N THR A 329 -22.67 6.29 -10.06
CA THR A 329 -22.20 5.33 -11.07
C THR A 329 -23.31 4.91 -12.03
N SER A 330 -24.54 4.77 -11.53
CA SER A 330 -25.72 4.24 -12.25
C SER A 330 -26.64 5.32 -12.80
N ARG A 331 -26.23 6.59 -12.75
CA ARG A 331 -27.06 7.75 -13.13
C ARG A 331 -28.39 7.86 -12.35
N SER A 332 -28.45 7.34 -11.15
CA SER A 332 -29.60 7.45 -10.25
C SER A 332 -29.85 8.88 -9.78
N TYR A 333 -28.85 9.75 -9.82
CA TYR A 333 -28.93 11.15 -9.45
C TYR A 333 -28.85 12.04 -10.69
N PHE A 334 -29.49 13.21 -10.65
CA PHE A 334 -29.50 14.12 -11.80
C PHE A 334 -28.18 14.86 -12.04
N SER A 335 -27.16 14.60 -11.24
CA SER A 335 -25.81 15.17 -11.43
C SER A 335 -25.21 14.87 -12.81
N TRP A 336 -25.59 13.77 -13.47
CA TRP A 336 -25.16 13.44 -14.83
C TRP A 336 -25.57 14.45 -15.91
N LEU A 337 -26.61 15.27 -15.63
CA LEU A 337 -27.06 16.34 -16.54
C LEU A 337 -26.06 17.49 -16.64
N PHE A 338 -25.17 17.66 -15.64
CA PHE A 338 -24.21 18.76 -15.58
C PHE A 338 -22.85 18.43 -16.20
N GLY A 339 -22.72 17.28 -16.86
CA GLY A 339 -21.57 16.90 -17.67
C GLY A 339 -20.44 16.18 -16.92
N LYS A 340 -19.47 15.64 -17.68
CA LYS A 340 -18.38 14.77 -17.19
C LYS A 340 -17.23 15.49 -16.45
N ARG A 341 -17.26 16.82 -16.37
CA ARG A 341 -16.15 17.62 -15.81
C ARG A 341 -16.42 18.15 -14.40
N LYS A 342 -17.52 17.71 -13.77
CA LYS A 342 -17.85 18.15 -12.43
C LYS A 342 -16.97 17.43 -11.42
N GLU A 343 -16.38 18.19 -10.52
CA GLU A 343 -15.70 17.65 -9.33
C GLU A 343 -16.73 17.37 -8.24
N TYR A 344 -16.52 16.31 -7.48
CA TYR A 344 -17.37 15.89 -6.38
C TYR A 344 -16.58 15.81 -5.09
N SER A 345 -17.12 16.37 -4.01
CA SER A 345 -16.65 16.10 -2.66
C SER A 345 -17.43 14.90 -2.13
N LEU A 346 -16.76 13.75 -2.06
CA LEU A 346 -17.34 12.52 -1.54
C LEU A 346 -17.09 12.42 -0.03
N ASP A 347 -18.09 11.89 0.68
CA ASP A 347 -18.00 11.52 2.08
C ASP A 347 -17.78 10.00 2.25
N ALA A 348 -17.54 9.55 3.50
CA ALA A 348 -17.27 8.14 3.80
C ALA A 348 -18.55 7.30 3.94
N ARG A 349 -19.75 7.86 3.71
CA ARG A 349 -21.01 7.12 3.86
C ARG A 349 -21.19 6.08 2.77
N VAL A 350 -21.63 4.90 3.15
CA VAL A 350 -22.19 3.92 2.22
C VAL A 350 -23.60 4.38 1.81
N LYS A 351 -23.73 4.85 0.55
CA LYS A 351 -25.03 5.30 0.00
C LYS A 351 -25.80 4.10 -0.52
N GLY A 352 -26.48 3.40 0.34
CA GLY A 352 -27.24 2.17 0.07
C GLY A 352 -27.21 1.23 1.27
N GLY A 353 -27.79 0.05 1.13
CA GLY A 353 -27.76 -1.01 2.13
C GLY A 353 -27.04 -2.25 1.59
N GLU A 354 -26.34 -2.94 2.44
CA GLU A 354 -25.74 -4.24 2.13
C GLU A 354 -26.84 -5.25 1.74
N ARG A 355 -26.59 -6.03 0.72
CA ARG A 355 -27.49 -7.03 0.17
C ARG A 355 -26.73 -8.30 -0.17
N HIS A 356 -27.44 -9.38 -0.43
CA HIS A 356 -26.83 -10.56 -1.02
C HIS A 356 -26.25 -10.24 -2.40
N LEU A 357 -25.16 -10.93 -2.76
CA LEU A 357 -24.46 -10.75 -4.04
C LEU A 357 -25.44 -10.86 -5.21
N ILE A 358 -25.50 -9.79 -5.99
CA ILE A 358 -26.27 -9.72 -7.24
C ILE A 358 -25.26 -9.85 -8.39
N MET A 359 -25.46 -10.83 -9.26
CA MET A 359 -24.66 -11.01 -10.47
C MET A 359 -25.06 -9.94 -11.48
N SER A 360 -24.41 -8.80 -11.44
CA SER A 360 -24.79 -7.60 -12.20
C SER A 360 -23.98 -7.43 -13.48
N GLY A 361 -22.81 -8.11 -13.61
CA GLY A 361 -21.84 -7.88 -14.68
C GLY A 361 -21.11 -6.53 -14.57
N GLU A 362 -21.23 -5.84 -13.42
CA GLU A 362 -20.54 -4.57 -13.23
C GLU A 362 -19.05 -4.74 -12.95
N TYR A 363 -18.63 -5.85 -12.33
CA TYR A 363 -17.23 -6.10 -12.02
C TYR A 363 -16.40 -6.25 -13.29
N ASP A 364 -16.92 -6.93 -14.32
CA ASP A 364 -16.23 -7.15 -15.59
C ASP A 364 -15.92 -5.83 -16.33
N LYS A 365 -16.63 -4.75 -16.01
CA LYS A 365 -16.40 -3.42 -16.60
C LYS A 365 -15.21 -2.67 -15.99
N VAL A 366 -14.80 -3.07 -14.78
CA VAL A 366 -13.83 -2.34 -13.97
C VAL A 366 -12.67 -3.19 -13.46
N LEU A 367 -12.69 -4.49 -13.76
CA LEU A 367 -11.65 -5.44 -13.40
C LEU A 367 -10.92 -5.90 -14.69
N PRO A 368 -9.83 -5.23 -15.10
CA PRO A 368 -9.14 -5.52 -16.35
C PRO A 368 -8.18 -6.72 -16.20
N MET A 369 -8.71 -7.84 -15.71
CA MET A 369 -8.01 -9.11 -15.51
C MET A 369 -8.79 -10.23 -16.18
N ASP A 370 -8.09 -11.25 -16.70
CA ASP A 370 -8.71 -12.43 -17.31
C ASP A 370 -9.18 -13.43 -16.24
N ILE A 371 -10.11 -12.98 -15.40
CA ILE A 371 -10.73 -13.77 -14.33
C ILE A 371 -12.24 -13.53 -14.28
N TYR A 372 -12.98 -14.52 -13.79
CA TYR A 372 -14.43 -14.40 -13.56
C TYR A 372 -14.70 -13.80 -12.17
N GLY A 373 -14.51 -12.48 -11.99
CA GLY A 373 -14.52 -11.80 -10.69
C GLY A 373 -15.78 -12.02 -9.86
N GLU A 374 -16.99 -11.88 -10.43
CA GLU A 374 -18.25 -12.11 -9.71
C GLU A 374 -18.41 -13.57 -9.26
N TYR A 375 -18.03 -14.54 -10.13
CA TYR A 375 -18.07 -15.95 -9.78
C TYR A 375 -17.04 -16.33 -8.73
N LEU A 376 -15.85 -15.73 -8.79
CA LEU A 376 -14.79 -15.91 -7.79
C LEU A 376 -15.26 -15.44 -6.41
N VAL A 377 -15.80 -14.23 -6.30
CA VAL A 377 -16.35 -13.71 -5.04
C VAL A 377 -17.44 -14.64 -4.50
N LYS A 378 -18.34 -15.14 -5.37
CA LYS A 378 -19.37 -16.08 -4.97
C LYS A 378 -18.81 -17.42 -4.48
N ALA A 379 -17.75 -17.94 -5.12
CA ALA A 379 -17.06 -19.15 -4.67
C ALA A 379 -16.39 -18.96 -3.31
N ILE A 380 -15.83 -17.77 -3.04
CA ILE A 380 -15.25 -17.42 -1.75
C ILE A 380 -16.34 -17.39 -0.66
N ILE A 381 -17.45 -16.69 -0.91
CA ILE A 381 -18.58 -16.61 0.03
C ILE A 381 -19.15 -17.98 0.35
N SER A 382 -19.22 -18.89 -0.64
CA SER A 382 -19.73 -20.26 -0.44
C SER A 382 -18.70 -21.22 0.19
N GLY A 383 -17.43 -20.81 0.33
CA GLY A 383 -16.36 -21.67 0.85
C GLY A 383 -15.91 -22.79 -0.09
N ASP A 384 -16.22 -22.68 -1.40
CA ASP A 384 -15.88 -23.70 -2.42
C ASP A 384 -14.44 -23.45 -2.94
N ILE A 385 -13.46 -24.07 -2.28
CA ILE A 385 -12.02 -23.87 -2.56
C ILE A 385 -11.68 -24.36 -3.98
N ASP A 386 -12.23 -25.49 -4.42
CA ASP A 386 -11.95 -26.02 -5.77
C ASP A 386 -12.39 -25.04 -6.86
N LYS A 387 -13.54 -24.40 -6.67
CA LYS A 387 -14.00 -23.35 -7.60
C LYS A 387 -13.18 -22.06 -7.49
N GLN A 388 -12.75 -21.67 -6.31
CA GLN A 388 -11.86 -20.52 -6.15
C GLN A 388 -10.57 -20.72 -6.97
N GLU A 389 -9.96 -21.90 -6.88
CA GLU A 389 -8.78 -22.25 -7.68
C GLU A 389 -9.04 -22.21 -9.19
N GLN A 390 -10.18 -22.76 -9.64
CA GLN A 390 -10.55 -22.74 -11.05
C GLN A 390 -10.87 -21.35 -11.60
N LEU A 391 -11.27 -20.42 -10.73
CA LEU A 391 -11.71 -19.07 -11.09
C LEU A 391 -10.62 -18.01 -10.90
N GLY A 392 -9.38 -18.38 -10.58
CA GLY A 392 -8.24 -17.49 -10.58
C GLY A 392 -7.88 -16.86 -9.24
N ILE A 393 -8.21 -17.49 -8.08
CA ILE A 393 -7.85 -16.93 -6.76
C ILE A 393 -6.35 -16.74 -6.55
N TYR A 394 -5.50 -17.48 -7.26
CA TYR A 394 -4.05 -17.34 -7.18
C TYR A 394 -3.51 -16.05 -7.80
N GLU A 395 -4.29 -15.43 -8.69
CA GLU A 395 -3.89 -14.27 -9.49
C GLU A 395 -4.31 -12.93 -8.88
N VAL A 396 -5.13 -12.96 -7.82
CA VAL A 396 -5.75 -11.75 -7.27
C VAL A 396 -5.20 -11.34 -5.93
N SER A 397 -5.27 -10.04 -5.68
CA SER A 397 -5.12 -9.42 -4.38
C SER A 397 -6.41 -8.70 -3.98
N PRO A 398 -6.62 -8.36 -2.69
CA PRO A 398 -7.77 -7.58 -2.27
C PRO A 398 -7.91 -6.24 -2.99
N GLU A 399 -6.80 -5.54 -3.23
CA GLU A 399 -6.78 -4.22 -3.88
C GLU A 399 -7.29 -4.25 -5.33
N ASP A 400 -7.19 -5.39 -6.02
CA ASP A 400 -7.69 -5.53 -7.39
C ASP A 400 -9.21 -5.39 -7.44
N PHE A 401 -9.90 -5.73 -6.35
CA PHE A 401 -11.34 -5.58 -6.22
C PHE A 401 -11.81 -4.21 -5.70
N ALA A 402 -10.91 -3.26 -5.45
CA ALA A 402 -11.27 -1.97 -4.87
C ALA A 402 -12.24 -1.16 -5.74
N VAL A 403 -12.03 -1.13 -7.06
CA VAL A 403 -12.94 -0.44 -7.99
C VAL A 403 -14.25 -1.22 -8.16
N ALA A 404 -14.20 -2.56 -8.15
CA ALA A 404 -15.39 -3.41 -8.18
C ALA A 404 -16.25 -3.19 -6.92
N GLU A 405 -15.63 -3.10 -5.74
CA GLU A 405 -16.31 -2.76 -4.48
C GLU A 405 -17.00 -1.40 -4.53
N PHE A 406 -16.35 -0.39 -5.11
CA PHE A 406 -16.93 0.94 -5.26
C PHE A 406 -18.19 0.94 -6.14
N VAL A 407 -18.21 0.17 -7.23
CA VAL A 407 -19.36 0.09 -8.14
C VAL A 407 -20.40 -0.95 -7.73
N ASP A 408 -20.09 -1.83 -6.76
CA ASP A 408 -20.98 -2.91 -6.37
C ASP A 408 -22.36 -2.41 -5.92
N SER A 409 -23.40 -2.92 -6.57
CA SER A 409 -24.79 -2.61 -6.22
C SER A 409 -25.27 -3.29 -4.94
N SER A 410 -24.60 -4.38 -4.54
CA SER A 410 -24.88 -5.14 -3.31
C SER A 410 -24.24 -4.54 -2.07
N LYS A 411 -23.27 -3.63 -2.25
CA LYS A 411 -22.52 -2.97 -1.18
C LYS A 411 -21.76 -3.94 -0.26
N LEU A 412 -21.21 -4.98 -0.86
CA LEU A 412 -20.36 -5.96 -0.15
C LEU A 412 -18.94 -5.40 0.02
N GLU A 413 -18.30 -5.76 1.11
CA GLU A 413 -16.87 -5.50 1.37
C GLU A 413 -16.02 -6.50 0.58
N LEU A 414 -15.87 -6.30 -0.75
CA LEU A 414 -15.21 -7.28 -1.62
C LEU A 414 -13.75 -7.50 -1.26
N GLN A 415 -13.02 -6.45 -0.92
CA GLN A 415 -11.62 -6.55 -0.52
C GLN A 415 -11.46 -7.43 0.72
N LYS A 416 -12.38 -7.31 1.69
CA LYS A 416 -12.40 -8.14 2.89
C LYS A 416 -12.74 -9.59 2.55
N ILE A 417 -13.74 -9.82 1.72
CA ILE A 417 -14.13 -11.17 1.27
C ILE A 417 -12.95 -11.86 0.58
N VAL A 418 -12.27 -11.16 -0.35
CA VAL A 418 -11.09 -11.70 -1.03
C VAL A 418 -9.95 -11.97 -0.06
N ARG A 419 -9.71 -11.07 0.93
CA ARG A 419 -8.71 -11.29 1.99
C ARG A 419 -8.98 -12.55 2.80
N GLU A 420 -10.23 -12.75 3.20
CA GLU A 420 -10.65 -13.93 3.95
C GLU A 420 -10.49 -15.21 3.13
N GLY A 421 -10.85 -15.19 1.84
CA GLY A 421 -10.64 -16.31 0.90
C GLY A 421 -9.16 -16.68 0.75
N LEU A 422 -8.30 -15.68 0.53
CA LEU A 422 -6.86 -15.88 0.44
C LEU A 422 -6.23 -16.40 1.75
N ASP A 423 -6.75 -15.98 2.90
CA ASP A 423 -6.28 -16.46 4.21
C ASP A 423 -6.69 -17.92 4.48
N VAL A 424 -7.88 -18.33 4.02
CA VAL A 424 -8.33 -19.74 4.07
C VAL A 424 -7.45 -20.57 3.15
N LEU A 425 -7.31 -20.18 1.88
CA LEU A 425 -6.49 -20.88 0.90
C LEU A 425 -5.04 -21.06 1.37
N ARG A 426 -4.47 -20.01 1.98
CA ARG A 426 -3.11 -20.05 2.53
C ARG A 426 -2.96 -21.07 3.68
N LYS A 427 -4.00 -21.27 4.48
CA LYS A 427 -3.99 -22.26 5.56
C LYS A 427 -4.12 -23.68 5.04
N GLU A 428 -4.90 -23.88 3.99
CA GLU A 428 -5.06 -25.18 3.34
C GLU A 428 -3.78 -25.63 2.61
N ASN A 429 -3.02 -24.68 2.07
CA ASN A 429 -1.78 -24.97 1.33
C ASN A 429 -0.50 -24.87 2.21
N ALA A 430 -0.61 -24.68 3.54
CA ALA A 430 0.52 -24.53 4.48
C ALA A 430 0.97 -25.88 5.13
#